data_49198594cd9d246ac910e34678e96426
#
_entry.id   49198594cd9d246ac910e34678e96426
#
_cell.length_a   1.000
_cell.length_b   1.000
_cell.length_c   1.000
_cell.angle_alpha   90.00
_cell.angle_beta   90.00
_cell.angle_gamma   90.00
#
_symmetry.space_group_name_H-M   'P 1'
#
loop_
_entity.id
_entity.type
_entity.pdbx_description
1 polymer ?
#
loop_
_entity_poly.entity_id
_entity_poly.type
_entity_poly.pdbx_seq_one_letter_code
_entity_poly.pdbx_strand_id
1 'polypeptide(L)'
;MASLFDFSQAISKLNKEKKFDETLKYFKEFKIEFTQEQIASNDYLISAMLTALRQTGNFDNAFKFLDLYKVTINENTKEIILTAYGWLLYSKFKAENQLNENHQIESEIFDDEETETTSHHYNKTEIIQKIEYFLPLILKVKNDFAYSVVSNLFTSVLKAEKKKSNANWKLVNDICDLISPEQLHTDCRTIEVERKGQIKPMELASDKENWYAYKSKALMKLGIFKECYEVSKQALDLFEVFHYSNDIWFARRIALSKKNLGNSADAIAELQQVLRRKKEWFIQKELAVLYHETGDNEKAFNYAISAINNFGDLEYKVDLLYLLGELLKSKQDNDLAFKHFSLSQLIRIKEEWNIPSKLQTALSQFEKSAISVDKLQELKNELKKYWNSFNPQQNAPRQNTTQKITGKIDKILHNDEKGADGFIKFDYDKSIYFRVSATEEIIKKIATGLEVEFKILPATDDKKEKAVQLKTR
;
A
#
# COMPACT_ATOMS: atom_id res chain seq x y z
N MET A 1 -46.46 37.66 4.97
CA MET A 1 -45.89 36.39 4.48
C MET A 1 -44.50 36.69 3.95
N ALA A 2 -43.50 36.01 4.42
CA ALA A 2 -42.16 36.10 3.86
C ALA A 2 -42.18 35.51 2.43
N SER A 3 -41.45 36.09 1.51
CA SER A 3 -41.34 35.51 0.15
C SER A 3 -40.53 34.17 0.22
N LEU A 4 -40.69 33.31 -0.80
CA LEU A 4 -39.86 32.12 -0.93
C LEU A 4 -38.36 32.47 -0.93
N PHE A 5 -38.02 33.63 -1.44
CA PHE A 5 -36.65 34.16 -1.43
C PHE A 5 -36.18 34.43 0.00
N ASP A 6 -36.98 35.14 0.82
CA ASP A 6 -36.63 35.44 2.23
C ASP A 6 -36.50 34.15 3.04
N PHE A 7 -37.40 33.18 2.80
CA PHE A 7 -37.33 31.85 3.43
C PHE A 7 -36.03 31.11 3.09
N SER A 8 -35.66 31.08 1.80
CA SER A 8 -34.40 30.47 1.35
C SER A 8 -33.16 31.17 1.91
N GLN A 9 -33.20 32.50 1.99
CA GLN A 9 -32.13 33.32 2.59
C GLN A 9 -31.95 33.02 4.09
N ALA A 10 -33.04 32.91 4.84
CA ALA A 10 -32.99 32.59 6.27
C ALA A 10 -32.35 31.20 6.50
N ILE A 11 -32.74 30.19 5.72
CA ILE A 11 -32.15 28.83 5.75
C ILE A 11 -30.66 28.86 5.41
N SER A 12 -30.30 29.59 4.36
CA SER A 12 -28.90 29.73 3.93
C SER A 12 -28.04 30.42 5.02
N LYS A 13 -28.61 31.41 5.70
CA LYS A 13 -27.95 32.12 6.80
C LYS A 13 -27.69 31.17 7.99
N LEU A 14 -28.68 30.42 8.43
CA LEU A 14 -28.53 29.45 9.51
C LEU A 14 -27.46 28.39 9.19
N ASN A 15 -27.42 27.91 7.95
CA ASN A 15 -26.36 26.98 7.50
C ASN A 15 -24.98 27.61 7.52
N LYS A 16 -24.81 28.87 7.11
CA LYS A 16 -23.53 29.61 7.20
C LYS A 16 -23.07 29.75 8.66
N GLU A 17 -24.01 29.94 9.58
CA GLU A 17 -23.77 29.99 11.02
C GLU A 17 -23.57 28.58 11.64
N LYS A 18 -23.60 27.51 10.83
CA LYS A 18 -23.51 26.10 11.23
C LYS A 18 -24.62 25.65 12.20
N LYS A 19 -25.77 26.31 12.19
CA LYS A 19 -26.95 26.03 13.02
C LYS A 19 -27.89 25.05 12.31
N PHE A 20 -27.40 23.87 11.99
CA PHE A 20 -28.13 22.93 11.12
C PHE A 20 -29.42 22.38 11.74
N ASP A 21 -29.46 22.14 13.05
CA ASP A 21 -30.67 21.71 13.74
C ASP A 21 -31.74 22.83 13.74
N GLU A 22 -31.33 24.09 13.94
CA GLU A 22 -32.21 25.25 13.82
C GLU A 22 -32.71 25.39 12.38
N THR A 23 -31.87 25.11 11.38
CA THR A 23 -32.28 25.09 9.97
C THR A 23 -33.42 24.11 9.73
N LEU A 24 -33.29 22.85 10.23
CA LEU A 24 -34.32 21.81 10.07
C LEU A 24 -35.62 22.19 10.79
N LYS A 25 -35.50 22.77 11.99
CA LYS A 25 -36.67 23.25 12.74
C LYS A 25 -37.37 24.38 12.01
N TYR A 26 -36.62 25.40 11.57
CA TYR A 26 -37.15 26.55 10.82
C TYR A 26 -37.82 26.10 9.51
N PHE A 27 -37.20 25.20 8.76
CA PHE A 27 -37.82 24.64 7.55
C PHE A 27 -39.14 23.94 7.86
N LYS A 28 -39.17 23.08 8.92
CA LYS A 28 -40.39 22.36 9.31
C LYS A 28 -41.54 23.28 9.68
N GLU A 29 -41.25 24.40 10.34
CA GLU A 29 -42.23 25.41 10.80
C GLU A 29 -42.83 26.20 9.64
N PHE A 30 -41.99 26.70 8.72
CA PHE A 30 -42.40 27.66 7.70
C PHE A 30 -42.67 27.06 6.31
N LYS A 31 -42.29 25.81 6.03
CA LYS A 31 -42.54 25.17 4.72
C LYS A 31 -44.02 25.10 4.34
N ILE A 32 -44.92 25.14 5.31
CA ILE A 32 -46.38 25.11 5.08
C ILE A 32 -46.92 26.34 4.33
N GLU A 33 -46.16 27.42 4.31
CA GLU A 33 -46.52 28.64 3.57
C GLU A 33 -46.28 28.50 2.05
N PHE A 34 -45.63 27.43 1.57
CA PHE A 34 -45.22 27.22 0.18
C PHE A 34 -45.72 25.88 -0.35
N THR A 35 -45.99 25.85 -1.66
CA THR A 35 -46.32 24.59 -2.36
C THR A 35 -45.06 23.72 -2.55
N GLN A 36 -45.28 22.44 -2.81
CA GLN A 36 -44.17 21.53 -3.11
C GLN A 36 -43.41 21.98 -4.36
N GLU A 37 -44.09 22.44 -5.38
CA GLU A 37 -43.50 22.94 -6.63
C GLU A 37 -42.66 24.20 -6.40
N GLN A 38 -43.11 25.11 -5.53
CA GLN A 38 -42.33 26.29 -5.16
C GLN A 38 -41.04 25.92 -4.48
N ILE A 39 -41.09 25.01 -3.51
CA ILE A 39 -39.87 24.50 -2.83
C ILE A 39 -38.97 23.78 -3.81
N ALA A 40 -39.50 22.88 -4.64
CA ALA A 40 -38.74 22.12 -5.63
C ALA A 40 -38.05 22.97 -6.68
N SER A 41 -38.65 24.14 -7.03
CA SER A 41 -38.08 25.05 -8.01
C SER A 41 -36.94 25.93 -7.47
N ASN A 42 -36.67 25.91 -6.16
CA ASN A 42 -35.62 26.72 -5.55
C ASN A 42 -34.35 25.89 -5.29
N ASP A 43 -33.43 25.89 -6.23
CA ASP A 43 -32.17 25.13 -6.18
C ASP A 43 -31.33 25.43 -4.94
N TYR A 44 -31.28 26.68 -4.49
CA TYR A 44 -30.56 27.09 -3.29
C TYR A 44 -31.17 26.51 -2.02
N LEU A 45 -32.50 26.49 -1.93
CA LEU A 45 -33.22 25.89 -0.81
C LEU A 45 -33.01 24.39 -0.75
N ILE A 46 -33.10 23.69 -1.91
CA ILE A 46 -32.85 22.26 -2.00
C ILE A 46 -31.41 21.95 -1.55
N SER A 47 -30.42 22.64 -2.10
CA SER A 47 -29.00 22.47 -1.73
C SER A 47 -28.74 22.72 -0.24
N ALA A 48 -29.36 23.79 0.30
CA ALA A 48 -29.20 24.12 1.72
C ALA A 48 -29.84 23.05 2.64
N MET A 49 -30.98 22.50 2.27
CA MET A 49 -31.62 21.42 3.02
C MET A 49 -30.83 20.11 2.96
N LEU A 50 -30.30 19.72 1.80
CA LEU A 50 -29.40 18.59 1.69
C LEU A 50 -28.17 18.76 2.58
N THR A 51 -27.64 19.99 2.63
CA THR A 51 -26.48 20.32 3.49
C THR A 51 -26.82 20.16 4.97
N ALA A 52 -27.95 20.71 5.43
CA ALA A 52 -28.37 20.63 6.81
C ALA A 52 -28.66 19.18 7.25
N LEU A 53 -29.37 18.41 6.44
CA LEU A 53 -29.68 17.01 6.70
C LEU A 53 -28.40 16.15 6.73
N ARG A 54 -27.45 16.43 5.84
CA ARG A 54 -26.14 15.78 5.84
C ARG A 54 -25.36 16.09 7.10
N GLN A 55 -25.25 17.35 7.49
CA GLN A 55 -24.46 17.78 8.63
C GLN A 55 -25.00 17.29 9.98
N THR A 56 -26.31 17.02 10.05
CA THR A 56 -26.96 16.43 11.23
C THR A 56 -26.98 14.88 11.18
N GLY A 57 -26.35 14.25 10.18
CA GLY A 57 -26.33 12.80 10.04
C GLY A 57 -27.65 12.17 9.56
N ASN A 58 -28.63 12.99 9.17
CA ASN A 58 -29.95 12.53 8.73
C ASN A 58 -29.97 12.14 7.25
N PHE A 59 -29.07 11.24 6.84
CA PHE A 59 -28.86 10.89 5.43
C PHE A 59 -30.10 10.32 4.75
N ASP A 60 -30.82 9.39 5.38
CA ASP A 60 -32.02 8.79 4.79
C ASP A 60 -33.15 9.80 4.64
N ASN A 61 -33.26 10.75 5.57
CA ASN A 61 -34.21 11.83 5.46
C ASN A 61 -33.87 12.80 4.30
N ALA A 62 -32.58 12.92 3.95
CA ALA A 62 -32.18 13.71 2.79
C ALA A 62 -32.65 13.07 1.48
N PHE A 63 -32.58 11.75 1.33
CA PHE A 63 -33.17 11.08 0.15
C PHE A 63 -34.71 11.17 0.14
N LYS A 64 -35.36 10.92 1.29
CA LYS A 64 -36.82 11.12 1.39
C LYS A 64 -37.27 12.54 1.10
N PHE A 65 -36.43 13.53 1.42
CA PHE A 65 -36.68 14.93 1.09
C PHE A 65 -36.67 15.14 -0.44
N LEU A 66 -35.70 14.59 -1.17
CA LEU A 66 -35.68 14.64 -2.62
C LEU A 66 -36.92 13.99 -3.24
N ASP A 67 -37.30 12.81 -2.74
CA ASP A 67 -38.47 12.07 -3.22
C ASP A 67 -39.76 12.86 -2.96
N LEU A 68 -39.92 13.42 -1.74
CA LEU A 68 -41.10 14.20 -1.34
C LEU A 68 -41.31 15.42 -2.26
N TYR A 69 -40.22 16.11 -2.60
CA TYR A 69 -40.28 17.30 -3.47
C TYR A 69 -40.07 16.94 -4.95
N LYS A 70 -40.04 15.65 -5.31
CA LYS A 70 -39.85 15.14 -6.68
C LYS A 70 -38.61 15.74 -7.39
N VAL A 71 -37.55 15.99 -6.61
CA VAL A 71 -36.26 16.47 -7.13
C VAL A 71 -35.47 15.27 -7.66
N THR A 72 -35.42 15.15 -8.97
CA THR A 72 -34.69 14.07 -9.64
C THR A 72 -33.27 14.51 -9.95
N ILE A 73 -32.30 13.69 -9.55
CA ILE A 73 -30.88 13.90 -9.89
C ILE A 73 -30.62 13.33 -11.27
N ASN A 74 -30.32 14.19 -12.25
CA ASN A 74 -30.09 13.82 -13.64
C ASN A 74 -29.18 14.85 -14.33
N GLU A 75 -29.01 14.74 -15.64
CA GLU A 75 -28.13 15.62 -16.44
C GLU A 75 -28.56 17.10 -16.48
N ASN A 76 -29.83 17.39 -16.16
CA ASN A 76 -30.37 18.77 -16.11
C ASN A 76 -30.28 19.37 -14.70
N THR A 77 -29.81 18.59 -13.71
CA THR A 77 -29.68 19.05 -12.31
C THR A 77 -28.63 20.14 -12.21
N LYS A 78 -28.97 21.23 -11.53
CA LYS A 78 -28.05 22.36 -11.33
C LYS A 78 -26.85 21.95 -10.51
N GLU A 79 -25.70 22.53 -10.82
CA GLU A 79 -24.41 22.27 -10.18
C GLU A 79 -24.47 22.35 -8.64
N ILE A 80 -25.18 23.35 -8.10
CA ILE A 80 -25.29 23.54 -6.65
C ILE A 80 -25.97 22.34 -5.96
N ILE A 81 -26.96 21.73 -6.61
CA ILE A 81 -27.65 20.54 -6.12
C ILE A 81 -26.74 19.32 -6.30
N LEU A 82 -26.09 19.17 -7.49
CA LEU A 82 -25.16 18.08 -7.72
C LEU A 82 -24.04 18.06 -6.67
N THR A 83 -23.48 19.23 -6.37
CA THR A 83 -22.42 19.34 -5.35
C THR A 83 -22.93 18.94 -3.96
N ALA A 84 -24.11 19.44 -3.55
CA ALA A 84 -24.70 19.08 -2.24
C ALA A 84 -25.05 17.59 -2.16
N TYR A 85 -25.58 17.03 -3.25
CA TYR A 85 -25.91 15.60 -3.35
C TYR A 85 -24.64 14.72 -3.30
N GLY A 86 -23.58 15.12 -3.99
CA GLY A 86 -22.31 14.40 -3.95
C GLY A 86 -21.70 14.36 -2.56
N TRP A 87 -21.75 15.48 -1.82
CA TRP A 87 -21.33 15.49 -0.41
C TRP A 87 -22.24 14.64 0.48
N LEU A 88 -23.54 14.54 0.17
CA LEU A 88 -24.47 13.65 0.86
C LEU A 88 -24.06 12.18 0.64
N LEU A 89 -23.82 11.77 -0.60
CA LEU A 89 -23.35 10.42 -0.95
C LEU A 89 -22.04 10.09 -0.24
N TYR A 90 -21.06 11.01 -0.27
CA TYR A 90 -19.79 10.84 0.43
C TYR A 90 -19.97 10.61 1.93
N SER A 91 -20.77 11.46 2.58
CA SER A 91 -20.97 11.37 4.03
C SER A 91 -21.70 10.09 4.44
N LYS A 92 -22.73 9.70 3.69
CA LYS A 92 -23.46 8.45 3.92
C LYS A 92 -22.56 7.23 3.69
N PHE A 93 -21.82 7.20 2.58
CA PHE A 93 -20.89 6.12 2.28
C PHE A 93 -19.82 5.96 3.38
N LYS A 94 -19.27 7.08 3.84
CA LYS A 94 -18.29 7.12 4.93
C LYS A 94 -18.86 6.56 6.24
N ALA A 95 -20.09 6.92 6.57
CA ALA A 95 -20.78 6.44 7.78
C ALA A 95 -21.08 4.93 7.71
N GLU A 96 -21.57 4.43 6.57
CA GLU A 96 -21.88 3.00 6.38
C GLU A 96 -20.62 2.11 6.42
N ASN A 97 -19.47 2.63 5.97
CA ASN A 97 -18.21 1.89 5.96
C ASN A 97 -17.30 2.19 7.16
N GLN A 98 -17.78 2.94 8.14
CA GLN A 98 -17.03 3.34 9.35
C GLN A 98 -15.65 3.94 9.04
N LEU A 99 -15.58 4.74 7.99
CA LEU A 99 -14.35 5.39 7.56
C LEU A 99 -14.10 6.63 8.44
N ASN A 100 -13.45 6.44 9.59
CA ASN A 100 -13.05 7.53 10.46
C ASN A 100 -11.88 8.34 9.87
N GLU A 101 -11.79 9.62 10.23
CA GLU A 101 -10.70 10.51 9.78
C GLU A 101 -9.37 10.22 10.48
N ASN A 102 -9.37 9.37 11.50
CA ASN A 102 -8.14 8.97 12.15
C ASN A 102 -7.26 8.24 11.13
N HIS A 103 -6.26 8.97 10.67
CA HIS A 103 -5.18 8.48 9.84
C HIS A 103 -4.35 7.44 10.60
N GLN A 104 -4.89 6.25 10.77
CA GLN A 104 -4.01 5.11 10.90
C GLN A 104 -3.32 4.98 9.54
N ILE A 105 -2.07 5.38 9.50
CA ILE A 105 -1.18 5.02 8.42
C ILE A 105 -0.99 3.53 8.57
N GLU A 106 -1.90 2.82 7.97
CA GLU A 106 -1.70 1.42 7.73
C GLU A 106 -0.44 1.32 6.89
N SER A 107 0.47 0.53 7.40
CA SER A 107 1.67 0.11 6.68
C SER A 107 1.24 -0.27 5.26
N GLU A 108 1.59 0.61 4.35
CA GLU A 108 1.14 0.50 2.98
C GLU A 108 1.75 -0.71 2.33
N ILE A 109 0.93 -1.39 1.57
CA ILE A 109 1.32 -2.03 0.32
C ILE A 109 2.02 -3.40 0.43
N PHE A 110 2.15 -4.03 1.58
CA PHE A 110 2.63 -5.42 1.64
C PHE A 110 1.56 -6.49 1.35
N ASP A 111 0.34 -6.06 1.01
CA ASP A 111 -0.80 -6.95 0.71
C ASP A 111 -0.94 -7.27 -0.78
N ASP A 112 0.14 -7.63 -1.44
CA ASP A 112 0.06 -8.24 -2.78
C ASP A 112 0.08 -9.77 -2.72
N GLU A 113 -0.33 -10.35 -1.59
CA GLU A 113 -0.56 -11.78 -1.56
C GLU A 113 -1.73 -12.16 -2.48
N GLU A 114 -1.46 -13.18 -3.27
CA GLU A 114 -2.43 -13.85 -4.12
C GLU A 114 -3.48 -14.55 -3.25
N THR A 115 -4.42 -13.79 -2.70
CA THR A 115 -5.69 -14.40 -2.33
C THR A 115 -6.36 -14.78 -3.64
N GLU A 116 -6.55 -16.08 -3.86
CA GLU A 116 -7.35 -16.59 -4.97
C GLU A 116 -8.67 -15.83 -4.99
N THR A 117 -8.89 -15.05 -6.03
CA THR A 117 -10.14 -14.34 -6.25
C THR A 117 -11.19 -15.37 -6.62
N THR A 118 -11.87 -15.92 -5.62
CA THR A 118 -13.13 -16.60 -5.87
C THR A 118 -14.10 -15.54 -6.36
N SER A 119 -14.63 -15.73 -7.57
CA SER A 119 -15.65 -14.88 -8.17
C SER A 119 -16.95 -15.01 -7.38
N HIS A 120 -17.05 -14.31 -6.26
CA HIS A 120 -18.32 -14.18 -5.58
C HIS A 120 -19.17 -13.14 -6.30
N HIS A 121 -20.40 -13.45 -6.60
CA HIS A 121 -21.41 -12.50 -7.03
C HIS A 121 -21.55 -11.43 -5.96
N TYR A 122 -20.93 -10.26 -6.21
CA TYR A 122 -21.02 -9.11 -5.32
C TYR A 122 -22.32 -8.35 -5.63
N ASN A 123 -23.25 -8.36 -4.69
CA ASN A 123 -24.41 -7.49 -4.75
C ASN A 123 -23.97 -6.07 -4.35
N LYS A 124 -23.96 -5.15 -5.32
CA LYS A 124 -23.66 -3.74 -5.07
C LYS A 124 -24.65 -3.17 -4.07
N THR A 125 -24.16 -2.50 -3.04
CA THR A 125 -25.02 -1.79 -2.09
C THR A 125 -25.73 -0.62 -2.79
N GLU A 126 -26.88 -0.20 -2.25
CA GLU A 126 -27.65 0.91 -2.82
C GLU A 126 -26.82 2.20 -2.95
N ILE A 127 -25.98 2.46 -1.95
CA ILE A 127 -25.12 3.66 -1.98
C ILE A 127 -24.07 3.60 -3.09
N ILE A 128 -23.49 2.44 -3.38
CA ILE A 128 -22.57 2.26 -4.51
C ILE A 128 -23.28 2.48 -5.84
N GLN A 129 -24.50 1.95 -6.02
CA GLN A 129 -25.27 2.19 -7.25
C GLN A 129 -25.57 3.67 -7.45
N LYS A 130 -25.91 4.39 -6.37
CA LYS A 130 -26.13 5.84 -6.42
C LYS A 130 -24.83 6.59 -6.77
N ILE A 131 -23.69 6.19 -6.25
CA ILE A 131 -22.37 6.78 -6.57
C ILE A 131 -22.03 6.56 -8.05
N GLU A 132 -22.16 5.34 -8.56
CA GLU A 132 -21.89 5.03 -9.97
C GLU A 132 -22.78 5.83 -10.93
N TYR A 133 -24.07 5.97 -10.61
CA TYR A 133 -24.97 6.80 -11.38
C TYR A 133 -24.62 8.29 -11.33
N PHE A 134 -24.21 8.78 -10.18
CA PHE A 134 -23.91 10.18 -9.94
C PHE A 134 -22.59 10.65 -10.55
N LEU A 135 -21.54 9.84 -10.51
CA LEU A 135 -20.21 10.23 -10.97
C LEU A 135 -20.21 10.81 -12.40
N PRO A 136 -20.83 10.19 -13.42
CA PRO A 136 -20.89 10.77 -14.76
C PRO A 136 -21.63 12.12 -14.85
N LEU A 137 -22.53 12.41 -13.91
CA LEU A 137 -23.26 13.67 -13.88
C LEU A 137 -22.38 14.80 -13.35
N ILE A 138 -21.72 14.60 -12.22
CA ILE A 138 -20.87 15.63 -11.59
C ILE A 138 -19.59 15.88 -12.40
N LEU A 139 -19.08 14.90 -13.12
CA LEU A 139 -17.88 15.03 -13.97
C LEU A 139 -18.09 15.96 -15.17
N LYS A 140 -19.34 16.25 -15.54
CA LYS A 140 -19.66 17.30 -16.53
C LYS A 140 -19.43 18.72 -16.00
N VAL A 141 -19.40 18.86 -14.67
CA VAL A 141 -19.16 20.14 -13.98
C VAL A 141 -17.66 20.32 -13.80
N LYS A 142 -17.08 21.27 -14.55
CA LYS A 142 -15.62 21.48 -14.61
C LYS A 142 -15.19 22.59 -13.65
N ASN A 143 -15.26 22.33 -12.34
CA ASN A 143 -14.76 23.26 -11.32
C ASN A 143 -14.17 22.53 -10.10
N ASP A 144 -13.46 23.25 -9.25
CA ASP A 144 -12.76 22.70 -8.08
C ASP A 144 -13.70 22.04 -7.05
N PHE A 145 -14.94 22.55 -6.92
CA PHE A 145 -15.92 21.96 -6.00
C PHE A 145 -16.35 20.56 -6.47
N ALA A 146 -16.64 20.43 -7.77
CA ALA A 146 -16.98 19.15 -8.37
C ALA A 146 -15.80 18.16 -8.27
N TYR A 147 -14.58 18.60 -8.59
CA TYR A 147 -13.37 17.77 -8.47
C TYR A 147 -13.14 17.32 -7.04
N SER A 148 -13.36 18.19 -6.05
CA SER A 148 -13.25 17.82 -4.64
C SER A 148 -14.27 16.73 -4.23
N VAL A 149 -15.51 16.81 -4.71
CA VAL A 149 -16.53 15.78 -4.48
C VAL A 149 -16.11 14.45 -5.10
N VAL A 150 -15.68 14.47 -6.36
CA VAL A 150 -15.21 13.26 -7.09
C VAL A 150 -14.04 12.62 -6.37
N SER A 151 -13.00 13.39 -6.04
CA SER A 151 -11.82 12.90 -5.33
C SER A 151 -12.16 12.27 -3.98
N ASN A 152 -13.05 12.89 -3.21
CA ASN A 152 -13.45 12.34 -1.91
C ASN A 152 -14.28 11.06 -2.03
N LEU A 153 -15.21 10.98 -2.98
CA LEU A 153 -15.96 9.75 -3.27
C LEU A 153 -15.03 8.63 -3.74
N PHE A 154 -14.19 8.91 -4.72
CA PHE A 154 -13.22 7.98 -5.28
C PHE A 154 -12.32 7.40 -4.19
N THR A 155 -11.61 8.25 -3.46
CA THR A 155 -10.68 7.80 -2.40
C THR A 155 -11.39 7.04 -1.28
N SER A 156 -12.65 7.38 -0.98
CA SER A 156 -13.43 6.67 0.05
C SER A 156 -13.80 5.27 -0.39
N VAL A 157 -14.22 5.08 -1.65
CA VAL A 157 -14.51 3.75 -2.20
C VAL A 157 -13.25 2.88 -2.19
N LEU A 158 -12.11 3.42 -2.63
CA LEU A 158 -10.83 2.70 -2.62
C LEU A 158 -10.42 2.29 -1.20
N LYS A 159 -10.53 3.19 -0.21
CA LYS A 159 -10.21 2.90 1.19
C LYS A 159 -11.14 1.86 1.78
N ALA A 160 -12.42 1.89 1.45
CA ALA A 160 -13.38 0.90 1.91
C ALA A 160 -13.06 -0.50 1.36
N GLU A 161 -12.73 -0.60 0.07
CA GLU A 161 -12.35 -1.88 -0.53
C GLU A 161 -11.01 -2.39 -0.01
N LYS A 162 -10.03 -1.53 0.19
CA LYS A 162 -8.72 -1.91 0.77
C LYS A 162 -8.83 -2.53 2.17
N LYS A 163 -9.80 -2.11 2.98
CA LYS A 163 -10.02 -2.65 4.34
C LYS A 163 -10.63 -4.06 4.36
N LYS A 164 -11.18 -4.53 3.24
CA LYS A 164 -11.81 -5.85 3.17
C LYS A 164 -10.76 -6.93 2.96
N SER A 165 -10.89 -8.04 3.67
CA SER A 165 -10.06 -9.24 3.45
C SER A 165 -10.20 -9.79 2.02
N ASN A 166 -11.33 -9.54 1.37
CA ASN A 166 -11.58 -9.87 -0.03
C ASN A 166 -12.11 -8.63 -0.76
N ALA A 167 -11.20 -7.80 -1.26
CA ALA A 167 -11.52 -6.58 -1.97
C ALA A 167 -12.21 -6.88 -3.31
N ASN A 168 -13.26 -6.12 -3.63
CA ASN A 168 -13.92 -6.22 -4.93
C ASN A 168 -13.16 -5.44 -6.01
N TRP A 169 -12.18 -6.09 -6.64
CA TRP A 169 -11.36 -5.47 -7.68
C TRP A 169 -12.15 -5.07 -8.92
N LYS A 170 -13.28 -5.76 -9.20
CA LYS A 170 -14.19 -5.35 -10.28
C LYS A 170 -14.83 -4.00 -9.98
N LEU A 171 -15.30 -3.76 -8.75
CA LEU A 171 -15.83 -2.46 -8.35
C LEU A 171 -14.75 -1.38 -8.42
N VAL A 172 -13.53 -1.65 -7.93
CA VAL A 172 -12.41 -0.70 -8.01
C VAL A 172 -12.13 -0.34 -9.47
N ASN A 173 -12.10 -1.33 -10.37
CA ASN A 173 -11.92 -1.11 -11.79
C ASN A 173 -13.03 -0.25 -12.38
N ASP A 174 -14.30 -0.59 -12.11
CA ASP A 174 -15.48 0.09 -12.64
C ASP A 174 -15.53 1.57 -12.20
N ILE A 175 -15.21 1.86 -10.93
CA ILE A 175 -15.12 3.24 -10.43
C ILE A 175 -13.98 4.01 -11.12
N CYS A 176 -12.82 3.35 -11.33
CA CYS A 176 -11.73 3.98 -12.08
C CYS A 176 -12.12 4.26 -13.55
N ASP A 177 -12.92 3.40 -14.17
CA ASP A 177 -13.40 3.59 -15.55
C ASP A 177 -14.37 4.76 -15.70
N LEU A 178 -15.12 5.09 -14.65
CA LEU A 178 -16.02 6.24 -14.64
C LEU A 178 -15.28 7.58 -14.53
N ILE A 179 -14.04 7.60 -14.06
CA ILE A 179 -13.29 8.82 -13.73
C ILE A 179 -12.03 8.91 -14.58
N SER A 180 -11.93 9.94 -15.41
CA SER A 180 -10.65 10.24 -16.07
C SER A 180 -9.63 10.72 -15.05
N PRO A 181 -8.38 10.19 -15.03
CA PRO A 181 -7.33 10.65 -14.13
C PRO A 181 -7.01 12.15 -14.28
N GLU A 182 -7.36 12.76 -15.43
CA GLU A 182 -7.19 14.20 -15.67
C GLU A 182 -8.18 15.06 -14.86
N GLN A 183 -9.21 14.45 -14.27
CA GLN A 183 -10.23 15.11 -13.45
C GLN A 183 -9.95 14.95 -11.94
N LEU A 184 -8.80 14.38 -11.58
CA LEU A 184 -8.38 14.20 -10.20
C LEU A 184 -7.28 15.19 -9.82
N HIS A 185 -7.23 15.53 -8.53
CA HIS A 185 -6.19 16.41 -8.01
C HIS A 185 -4.79 15.79 -8.16
N THR A 186 -3.85 16.65 -8.57
CA THR A 186 -2.43 16.29 -8.70
C THR A 186 -1.62 16.70 -7.47
N ASP A 187 -2.20 17.52 -6.59
CA ASP A 187 -1.51 18.02 -5.41
C ASP A 187 -1.38 16.92 -4.36
N CYS A 188 -0.18 16.80 -3.80
CA CYS A 188 0.14 15.90 -2.70
C CYS A 188 -0.15 16.59 -1.37
N ARG A 189 -0.82 15.89 -0.46
CA ARG A 189 -1.10 16.40 0.89
C ARG A 189 -0.05 15.89 1.85
N THR A 190 0.42 16.74 2.74
CA THR A 190 1.30 16.34 3.83
C THR A 190 0.48 16.12 5.09
N ILE A 191 0.72 15.01 5.76
CA ILE A 191 0.14 14.67 7.06
C ILE A 191 1.25 14.46 8.10
N GLU A 192 0.93 14.65 9.35
CA GLU A 192 1.83 14.31 10.45
C GLU A 192 1.61 12.86 10.89
N VAL A 193 2.73 12.12 11.01
CA VAL A 193 2.73 10.71 11.36
C VAL A 193 3.60 10.49 12.58
N GLU A 194 3.05 9.84 13.58
CA GLU A 194 3.86 9.37 14.69
C GLU A 194 4.54 8.03 14.34
N ARG A 195 5.88 8.02 14.28
CA ARG A 195 6.69 6.81 14.10
C ARG A 195 7.73 6.74 15.22
N LYS A 196 7.67 5.68 16.02
CA LYS A 196 8.62 5.43 17.14
C LYS A 196 8.70 6.62 18.13
N GLY A 197 7.55 7.22 18.45
CA GLY A 197 7.47 8.37 19.38
C GLY A 197 7.93 9.70 18.78
N GLN A 198 8.13 9.78 17.46
CA GLN A 198 8.48 11.02 16.76
C GLN A 198 7.40 11.35 15.73
N ILE A 199 6.88 12.57 15.78
CA ILE A 199 5.99 13.11 14.76
C ILE A 199 6.84 13.53 13.55
N LYS A 200 6.54 12.99 12.37
CA LYS A 200 7.24 13.33 11.13
C LYS A 200 6.22 13.66 10.03
N PRO A 201 6.49 14.69 9.22
CA PRO A 201 5.67 14.94 8.04
C PRO A 201 5.82 13.79 7.05
N MET A 202 4.72 13.34 6.48
CA MET A 202 4.67 12.37 5.40
C MET A 202 3.81 12.92 4.27
N GLU A 203 4.35 12.98 3.08
CA GLU A 203 3.62 13.35 1.90
C GLU A 203 2.83 12.14 1.37
N LEU A 204 1.56 12.37 1.03
CA LEU A 204 0.66 11.37 0.48
C LEU A 204 0.66 11.46 -1.04
N ALA A 205 0.48 10.32 -1.69
CA ALA A 205 0.23 10.30 -3.14
C ALA A 205 -0.97 11.15 -3.51
N SER A 206 -0.89 11.84 -4.63
CA SER A 206 -2.01 12.58 -5.21
C SER A 206 -3.17 11.63 -5.56
N ASP A 207 -4.38 12.19 -5.72
CA ASP A 207 -5.54 11.38 -6.14
C ASP A 207 -5.33 10.80 -7.54
N LYS A 208 -4.63 11.52 -8.42
CA LYS A 208 -4.24 11.04 -9.74
C LYS A 208 -3.26 9.87 -9.67
N GLU A 209 -2.22 9.94 -8.84
CA GLU A 209 -1.29 8.82 -8.62
C GLU A 209 -2.02 7.60 -8.04
N ASN A 210 -2.90 7.81 -7.07
CA ASN A 210 -3.73 6.76 -6.49
C ASN A 210 -4.61 6.09 -7.55
N TRP A 211 -5.18 6.84 -8.49
CA TRP A 211 -5.96 6.28 -9.59
C TRP A 211 -5.13 5.26 -10.39
N TYR A 212 -3.92 5.65 -10.83
CA TYR A 212 -3.03 4.72 -11.55
C TYR A 212 -2.65 3.49 -10.72
N ALA A 213 -2.36 3.69 -9.43
CA ALA A 213 -1.98 2.61 -8.53
C ALA A 213 -3.10 1.58 -8.34
N TYR A 214 -4.33 2.03 -8.09
CA TYR A 214 -5.47 1.16 -7.87
C TYR A 214 -6.02 0.57 -9.18
N LYS A 215 -6.07 1.34 -10.26
CA LYS A 215 -6.49 0.86 -11.59
C LYS A 215 -5.58 -0.27 -12.06
N SER A 216 -4.27 -0.08 -12.06
CA SER A 216 -3.33 -1.11 -12.48
C SER A 216 -3.36 -2.35 -11.56
N LYS A 217 -3.57 -2.16 -10.24
CA LYS A 217 -3.73 -3.28 -9.31
C LYS A 217 -5.03 -4.05 -9.58
N ALA A 218 -6.14 -3.37 -9.80
CA ALA A 218 -7.41 -4.00 -10.14
C ALA A 218 -7.32 -4.79 -11.45
N LEU A 219 -6.74 -4.21 -12.50
CA LEU A 219 -6.53 -4.88 -13.78
C LEU A 219 -5.66 -6.15 -13.64
N MET A 220 -4.59 -6.08 -12.83
CA MET A 220 -3.76 -7.25 -12.54
C MET A 220 -4.56 -8.36 -11.84
N LYS A 221 -5.35 -8.01 -10.81
CA LYS A 221 -6.18 -8.97 -10.07
C LYS A 221 -7.31 -9.56 -10.91
N LEU A 222 -7.80 -8.84 -11.91
CA LEU A 222 -8.83 -9.28 -12.86
C LEU A 222 -8.25 -10.06 -14.06
N GLY A 223 -6.95 -10.20 -14.17
CA GLY A 223 -6.31 -10.86 -15.30
C GLY A 223 -6.34 -10.06 -16.61
N ILE A 224 -6.61 -8.75 -16.56
CA ILE A 224 -6.67 -7.86 -17.72
C ILE A 224 -5.26 -7.30 -18.00
N PHE A 225 -4.34 -8.20 -18.38
CA PHE A 225 -2.90 -7.92 -18.38
C PHE A 225 -2.46 -6.86 -19.41
N LYS A 226 -3.10 -6.79 -20.58
CA LYS A 226 -2.75 -5.81 -21.60
C LYS A 226 -3.00 -4.38 -21.11
N GLU A 227 -4.19 -4.11 -20.56
CA GLU A 227 -4.52 -2.80 -20.02
C GLU A 227 -3.69 -2.48 -18.76
N CYS A 228 -3.44 -3.49 -17.90
CA CYS A 228 -2.55 -3.34 -16.74
C CYS A 228 -1.15 -2.88 -17.15
N TYR A 229 -0.59 -3.46 -18.22
CA TYR A 229 0.68 -3.04 -18.78
C TYR A 229 0.65 -1.58 -19.23
N GLU A 230 -0.36 -1.18 -20.03
CA GLU A 230 -0.47 0.17 -20.57
C GLU A 230 -0.65 1.22 -19.45
N VAL A 231 -1.56 0.97 -18.50
CA VAL A 231 -1.80 1.88 -17.36
C VAL A 231 -0.56 2.01 -16.49
N SER A 232 0.15 0.92 -16.21
CA SER A 232 1.36 0.95 -15.41
C SER A 232 2.50 1.69 -16.10
N LYS A 233 2.62 1.53 -17.43
CA LYS A 233 3.61 2.25 -18.23
C LYS A 233 3.31 3.73 -18.28
N GLN A 234 2.05 4.11 -18.54
CA GLN A 234 1.63 5.52 -18.52
C GLN A 234 1.95 6.19 -17.18
N ALA A 235 1.73 5.49 -16.05
CA ALA A 235 2.08 6.01 -14.75
C ALA A 235 3.59 6.31 -14.63
N LEU A 236 4.45 5.38 -15.06
CA LEU A 236 5.92 5.58 -15.02
C LEU A 236 6.39 6.72 -15.92
N ASP A 237 5.71 6.94 -17.05
CA ASP A 237 6.03 8.03 -17.98
C ASP A 237 5.50 9.39 -17.51
N LEU A 238 4.45 9.40 -16.66
CA LEU A 238 3.74 10.61 -16.24
C LEU A 238 4.33 11.25 -14.99
N PHE A 239 4.74 10.46 -14.00
CA PHE A 239 5.17 10.96 -12.70
C PHE A 239 6.68 10.97 -12.58
N GLU A 240 7.24 12.10 -12.14
CA GLU A 240 8.67 12.22 -11.82
C GLU A 240 8.97 11.75 -10.39
N VAL A 241 8.03 11.94 -9.47
CA VAL A 241 8.11 11.56 -8.06
C VAL A 241 6.98 10.61 -7.73
N PHE A 242 7.32 9.53 -7.04
CA PHE A 242 6.36 8.50 -6.64
C PHE A 242 6.31 8.37 -5.12
N HIS A 243 5.12 8.14 -4.61
CA HIS A 243 4.87 7.84 -3.22
C HIS A 243 4.72 6.32 -3.01
N TYR A 244 4.97 5.86 -1.78
CA TYR A 244 4.74 4.46 -1.38
C TYR A 244 5.46 3.41 -2.22
N SER A 245 6.54 3.79 -2.90
CA SER A 245 7.22 2.93 -3.87
C SER A 245 6.33 2.51 -5.05
N ASN A 246 5.38 3.36 -5.45
CA ASN A 246 4.49 3.06 -6.58
C ASN A 246 5.26 2.81 -7.88
N ASP A 247 6.41 3.44 -8.08
CA ASP A 247 7.33 3.16 -9.20
C ASP A 247 7.75 1.69 -9.26
N ILE A 248 8.02 1.07 -8.11
CA ILE A 248 8.36 -0.36 -8.02
C ILE A 248 7.15 -1.22 -8.30
N TRP A 249 5.97 -0.83 -7.79
CA TRP A 249 4.73 -1.57 -8.02
C TRP A 249 4.29 -1.52 -9.49
N PHE A 250 4.41 -0.38 -10.16
CA PHE A 250 4.13 -0.27 -11.58
C PHE A 250 5.11 -1.11 -12.41
N ALA A 251 6.42 -1.01 -12.14
CA ALA A 251 7.43 -1.81 -12.84
C ALA A 251 7.20 -3.33 -12.64
N ARG A 252 6.82 -3.75 -11.43
CA ARG A 252 6.44 -5.14 -11.16
C ARG A 252 5.21 -5.56 -11.98
N ARG A 253 4.16 -4.74 -12.03
CA ARG A 253 2.95 -5.04 -12.82
C ARG A 253 3.23 -5.11 -14.32
N ILE A 254 4.11 -4.27 -14.84
CA ILE A 254 4.60 -4.36 -16.21
C ILE A 254 5.24 -5.73 -16.47
N ALA A 255 6.14 -6.15 -15.60
CA ALA A 255 6.82 -7.44 -15.74
C ALA A 255 5.84 -8.62 -15.66
N LEU A 256 4.94 -8.63 -14.67
CA LEU A 256 3.93 -9.68 -14.53
C LEU A 256 2.92 -9.68 -15.69
N SER A 257 2.58 -8.53 -16.23
CA SER A 257 1.74 -8.44 -17.43
C SER A 257 2.43 -9.04 -18.64
N LYS A 258 3.72 -8.74 -18.86
CA LYS A 258 4.54 -9.36 -19.92
C LYS A 258 4.59 -10.88 -19.76
N LYS A 259 4.80 -11.39 -18.53
CA LYS A 259 4.74 -12.83 -18.22
C LYS A 259 3.44 -13.45 -18.70
N ASN A 260 2.32 -12.90 -18.27
CA ASN A 260 1.00 -13.45 -18.57
C ASN A 260 0.57 -13.28 -20.04
N LEU A 261 1.22 -12.37 -20.76
CA LEU A 261 1.09 -12.22 -22.21
C LEU A 261 2.04 -13.12 -23.01
N GLY A 262 2.77 -14.04 -22.35
CA GLY A 262 3.63 -15.02 -22.97
C GLY A 262 5.09 -14.57 -23.18
N ASN A 263 5.49 -13.41 -22.66
CA ASN A 263 6.86 -12.89 -22.80
C ASN A 263 7.65 -13.01 -21.48
N SER A 264 7.98 -14.25 -21.10
CA SER A 264 8.68 -14.53 -19.84
C SER A 264 10.13 -14.00 -19.82
N ALA A 265 10.82 -13.96 -20.97
CA ALA A 265 12.20 -13.45 -21.03
C ALA A 265 12.27 -11.96 -20.67
N ASP A 266 11.41 -11.14 -21.26
CA ASP A 266 11.34 -9.72 -20.94
C ASP A 266 10.85 -9.49 -19.49
N ALA A 267 9.93 -10.31 -18.99
CA ALA A 267 9.47 -10.25 -17.62
C ALA A 267 10.62 -10.47 -16.63
N ILE A 268 11.49 -11.45 -16.88
CA ILE A 268 12.68 -11.71 -16.08
C ILE A 268 13.63 -10.49 -16.09
N ALA A 269 13.90 -9.94 -17.28
CA ALA A 269 14.79 -8.80 -17.43
C ALA A 269 14.28 -7.57 -16.66
N GLU A 270 12.99 -7.28 -16.76
CA GLU A 270 12.32 -6.18 -16.04
C GLU A 270 12.40 -6.39 -14.52
N LEU A 271 12.03 -7.58 -14.02
CA LEU A 271 12.08 -7.87 -12.58
C LEU A 271 13.50 -7.82 -12.02
N GLN A 272 14.52 -8.20 -12.80
CA GLN A 272 15.91 -8.04 -12.39
C GLN A 272 16.31 -6.56 -12.26
N GLN A 273 15.82 -5.68 -13.15
CA GLN A 273 16.03 -4.24 -13.02
C GLN A 273 15.33 -3.68 -11.76
N VAL A 274 14.10 -4.10 -11.52
CA VAL A 274 13.35 -3.72 -10.30
C VAL A 274 14.12 -4.17 -9.05
N LEU A 275 14.61 -5.41 -9.03
CA LEU A 275 15.36 -5.98 -7.90
C LEU A 275 16.66 -5.22 -7.60
N ARG A 276 17.35 -4.65 -8.63
CA ARG A 276 18.53 -3.80 -8.42
C ARG A 276 18.20 -2.52 -7.68
N ARG A 277 16.99 -1.97 -7.89
CA ARG A 277 16.52 -0.74 -7.24
C ARG A 277 16.00 -1.01 -5.83
N LYS A 278 15.28 -2.13 -5.65
CA LYS A 278 14.66 -2.49 -4.38
C LYS A 278 14.67 -4.01 -4.17
N LYS A 279 15.42 -4.46 -3.16
CA LYS A 279 15.61 -5.89 -2.84
C LYS A 279 14.48 -6.41 -1.95
N GLU A 280 13.30 -6.58 -2.52
CA GLU A 280 12.13 -7.10 -1.81
C GLU A 280 11.97 -8.61 -2.05
N TRP A 281 11.53 -9.34 -1.01
CA TRP A 281 11.36 -10.78 -1.07
C TRP A 281 10.35 -11.21 -2.13
N PHE A 282 9.27 -10.45 -2.33
CA PHE A 282 8.24 -10.78 -3.31
C PHE A 282 8.74 -10.62 -4.75
N ILE A 283 9.66 -9.69 -5.04
CA ILE A 283 10.30 -9.59 -6.37
C ILE A 283 11.22 -10.78 -6.62
N GLN A 284 11.95 -11.22 -5.58
CA GLN A 284 12.78 -12.42 -5.65
C GLN A 284 11.92 -13.68 -5.84
N LYS A 285 10.74 -13.77 -5.16
CA LYS A 285 9.75 -14.83 -5.36
C LYS A 285 9.27 -14.90 -6.82
N GLU A 286 8.90 -13.76 -7.42
CA GLU A 286 8.46 -13.69 -8.81
C GLU A 286 9.54 -14.17 -9.78
N LEU A 287 10.79 -13.77 -9.56
CA LEU A 287 11.92 -14.29 -10.35
C LEU A 287 12.10 -15.79 -10.15
N ALA A 288 11.97 -16.30 -8.93
CA ALA A 288 12.05 -17.74 -8.67
C ALA A 288 10.94 -18.51 -9.41
N VAL A 289 9.71 -18.01 -9.40
CA VAL A 289 8.58 -18.59 -10.15
C VAL A 289 8.87 -18.60 -11.64
N LEU A 290 9.29 -17.47 -12.22
CA LEU A 290 9.57 -17.37 -13.66
C LEU A 290 10.71 -18.28 -14.10
N TYR A 291 11.79 -18.36 -13.33
CA TYR A 291 12.88 -19.28 -13.64
C TYR A 291 12.46 -20.76 -13.52
N HIS A 292 11.58 -21.08 -12.56
CA HIS A 292 11.02 -22.42 -12.44
C HIS A 292 10.13 -22.77 -13.65
N GLU A 293 9.24 -21.88 -14.05
CA GLU A 293 8.36 -22.04 -15.24
C GLU A 293 9.16 -22.17 -16.56
N THR A 294 10.31 -21.50 -16.64
CA THR A 294 11.21 -21.60 -17.81
C THR A 294 12.23 -22.73 -17.73
N GLY A 295 12.19 -23.57 -16.68
CA GLY A 295 13.01 -24.75 -16.50
C GLY A 295 14.39 -24.52 -15.90
N ASP A 296 14.79 -23.28 -15.57
CA ASP A 296 16.05 -22.98 -14.89
C ASP A 296 15.88 -23.13 -13.36
N ASN A 297 15.74 -24.38 -12.92
CA ASN A 297 15.50 -24.71 -11.51
C ASN A 297 16.67 -24.32 -10.58
N GLU A 298 17.87 -24.14 -11.11
CA GLU A 298 19.01 -23.67 -10.29
C GLU A 298 18.85 -22.20 -9.91
N LYS A 299 18.58 -21.33 -10.89
CA LYS A 299 18.30 -19.92 -10.61
C LYS A 299 17.02 -19.76 -9.80
N ALA A 300 15.98 -20.52 -10.10
CA ALA A 300 14.74 -20.54 -9.34
C ALA A 300 15.02 -20.81 -7.86
N PHE A 301 15.81 -21.83 -7.54
CA PHE A 301 16.18 -22.16 -6.17
C PHE A 301 16.98 -21.05 -5.49
N ASN A 302 17.96 -20.47 -6.17
CA ASN A 302 18.79 -19.40 -5.65
C ASN A 302 17.96 -18.14 -5.31
N TYR A 303 17.02 -17.76 -6.20
CA TYR A 303 16.10 -16.66 -5.90
C TYR A 303 15.10 -16.99 -4.81
N ALA A 304 14.59 -18.23 -4.74
CA ALA A 304 13.68 -18.65 -3.68
C ALA A 304 14.38 -18.66 -2.30
N ILE A 305 15.62 -19.12 -2.21
CA ILE A 305 16.43 -19.04 -0.97
C ILE A 305 16.71 -17.58 -0.60
N SER A 306 17.03 -16.73 -1.55
CA SER A 306 17.21 -15.31 -1.30
C SER A 306 15.94 -14.66 -0.76
N ALA A 307 14.76 -15.00 -1.32
CA ALA A 307 13.46 -14.49 -0.93
C ALA A 307 13.06 -14.95 0.49
N ILE A 308 13.28 -16.24 0.82
CA ILE A 308 12.90 -16.76 2.13
C ILE A 308 13.75 -16.15 3.25
N ASN A 309 15.01 -15.85 2.97
CA ASN A 309 15.96 -15.22 3.90
C ASN A 309 15.83 -13.69 3.97
N ASN A 310 15.09 -13.07 3.05
CA ASN A 310 14.90 -11.62 3.04
C ASN A 310 13.90 -11.19 4.13
N PHE A 311 13.87 -9.89 4.45
CA PHE A 311 12.95 -9.29 5.42
C PHE A 311 11.49 -9.59 5.07
N GLY A 312 10.66 -9.77 6.09
CA GLY A 312 9.21 -10.05 6.00
C GLY A 312 8.82 -11.33 6.74
N ASP A 313 7.63 -11.33 7.30
CA ASP A 313 7.13 -12.43 8.10
C ASP A 313 6.92 -13.70 7.27
N LEU A 314 7.19 -14.85 7.88
CA LEU A 314 7.13 -16.13 7.18
C LEU A 314 5.70 -16.50 6.77
N GLU A 315 4.73 -16.00 7.51
CA GLU A 315 3.31 -16.16 7.25
C GLU A 315 2.95 -15.65 5.85
N TYR A 316 3.55 -14.56 5.40
CA TYR A 316 3.37 -14.02 4.03
C TYR A 316 4.16 -14.78 2.95
N LYS A 317 4.96 -15.78 3.32
CA LYS A 317 5.82 -16.54 2.40
C LYS A 317 5.37 -17.99 2.21
N VAL A 318 4.11 -18.31 2.53
CA VAL A 318 3.61 -19.70 2.45
C VAL A 318 3.64 -20.28 1.04
N ASP A 319 3.41 -19.48 0.00
CA ASP A 319 3.53 -19.93 -1.39
C ASP A 319 4.99 -20.07 -1.84
N LEU A 320 5.90 -19.30 -1.25
CA LEU A 320 7.34 -19.47 -1.46
C LEU A 320 7.84 -20.77 -0.82
N LEU A 321 7.28 -21.15 0.34
CA LEU A 321 7.54 -22.46 0.95
C LEU A 321 7.07 -23.60 0.04
N TYR A 322 5.89 -23.46 -0.58
CA TYR A 322 5.42 -24.42 -1.57
C TYR A 322 6.38 -24.54 -2.74
N LEU A 323 6.81 -23.42 -3.33
CA LEU A 323 7.77 -23.40 -4.43
C LEU A 323 9.11 -24.07 -4.07
N LEU A 324 9.63 -23.78 -2.87
CA LEU A 324 10.84 -24.44 -2.36
C LEU A 324 10.64 -25.96 -2.24
N GLY A 325 9.46 -26.40 -1.81
CA GLY A 325 9.10 -27.82 -1.79
C GLY A 325 9.16 -28.45 -3.16
N GLU A 326 8.57 -27.83 -4.20
CA GLU A 326 8.62 -28.31 -5.60
C GLU A 326 10.06 -28.38 -6.13
N LEU A 327 10.85 -27.32 -5.89
CA LEU A 327 12.24 -27.25 -6.34
C LEU A 327 13.12 -28.32 -5.66
N LEU A 328 12.92 -28.59 -4.38
CA LEU A 328 13.63 -29.63 -3.66
C LEU A 328 13.21 -31.02 -4.10
N LYS A 329 11.93 -31.23 -4.36
CA LYS A 329 11.43 -32.48 -4.93
C LYS A 329 12.04 -32.77 -6.29
N SER A 330 12.17 -31.74 -7.17
CA SER A 330 12.85 -31.90 -8.46
C SER A 330 14.34 -32.28 -8.31
N LYS A 331 14.97 -31.90 -7.19
CA LYS A 331 16.33 -32.30 -6.80
C LYS A 331 16.39 -33.64 -6.07
N GLN A 332 15.26 -34.36 -5.95
CA GLN A 332 15.13 -35.64 -5.23
C GLN A 332 15.39 -35.55 -3.72
N ASP A 333 15.37 -34.35 -3.15
CA ASP A 333 15.42 -34.15 -1.69
C ASP A 333 14.02 -34.19 -1.09
N ASN A 334 13.47 -35.41 -1.04
CA ASN A 334 12.09 -35.66 -0.61
C ASN A 334 11.84 -35.31 0.87
N ASP A 335 12.86 -35.36 1.72
CA ASP A 335 12.70 -35.04 3.14
C ASP A 335 12.50 -33.53 3.33
N LEU A 336 13.38 -32.74 2.75
CA LEU A 336 13.26 -31.29 2.79
C LEU A 336 12.02 -30.80 2.03
N ALA A 337 11.67 -31.41 0.89
CA ALA A 337 10.46 -31.07 0.17
C ALA A 337 9.21 -31.25 1.03
N PHE A 338 9.06 -32.42 1.68
CA PHE A 338 7.97 -32.70 2.59
C PHE A 338 7.90 -31.68 3.76
N LYS A 339 9.04 -31.34 4.36
CA LYS A 339 9.11 -30.36 5.44
C LYS A 339 8.66 -28.96 5.01
N HIS A 340 9.00 -28.52 3.79
CA HIS A 340 8.56 -27.24 3.25
C HIS A 340 7.06 -27.20 2.98
N PHE A 341 6.50 -28.23 2.35
CA PHE A 341 5.05 -28.36 2.14
C PHE A 341 4.31 -28.40 3.50
N SER A 342 4.82 -29.20 4.46
CA SER A 342 4.22 -29.27 5.79
C SER A 342 4.25 -27.92 6.51
N LEU A 343 5.35 -27.17 6.44
CA LEU A 343 5.43 -25.85 7.05
C LEU A 343 4.44 -24.88 6.42
N SER A 344 4.30 -24.88 5.08
CA SER A 344 3.26 -24.09 4.38
C SER A 344 1.85 -24.45 4.86
N GLN A 345 1.55 -25.73 5.02
CA GLN A 345 0.25 -26.21 5.51
C GLN A 345 0.01 -25.80 6.98
N LEU A 346 0.98 -26.00 7.86
CA LEU A 346 0.85 -25.71 9.28
C LEU A 346 0.63 -24.22 9.57
N ILE A 347 1.32 -23.34 8.82
CA ILE A 347 1.09 -21.91 8.92
C ILE A 347 -0.34 -21.57 8.50
N ARG A 348 -0.82 -22.11 7.38
CA ARG A 348 -2.20 -21.87 6.91
C ARG A 348 -3.25 -22.36 7.90
N ILE A 349 -3.03 -23.52 8.54
CA ILE A 349 -3.91 -24.02 9.60
C ILE A 349 -3.94 -23.07 10.79
N LYS A 350 -2.77 -22.61 11.23
CA LYS A 350 -2.63 -21.71 12.38
C LYS A 350 -3.34 -20.35 12.15
N GLU A 351 -3.19 -19.83 10.94
CA GLU A 351 -3.79 -18.53 10.55
C GLU A 351 -5.23 -18.68 10.01
N GLU A 352 -5.83 -19.87 10.08
CA GLU A 352 -7.18 -20.19 9.59
C GLU A 352 -7.39 -19.90 8.09
N TRP A 353 -6.33 -20.01 7.29
CA TRP A 353 -6.36 -19.78 5.84
C TRP A 353 -6.72 -21.07 5.09
N ASN A 354 -7.28 -20.89 3.89
CA ASN A 354 -7.56 -22.00 3.00
C ASN A 354 -6.27 -22.75 2.60
N ILE A 355 -6.35 -24.10 2.55
CA ILE A 355 -5.25 -24.95 2.07
C ILE A 355 -5.49 -25.25 0.59
N PRO A 356 -4.65 -24.73 -0.31
CA PRO A 356 -4.81 -24.98 -1.75
C PRO A 356 -4.75 -26.45 -2.12
N SER A 357 -5.56 -26.89 -3.07
CA SER A 357 -5.60 -28.28 -3.54
C SER A 357 -4.22 -28.78 -4.03
N LYS A 358 -3.43 -27.90 -4.68
CA LYS A 358 -2.05 -28.21 -5.10
C LYS A 358 -1.15 -28.61 -3.93
N LEU A 359 -1.29 -27.95 -2.77
CA LEU A 359 -0.51 -28.27 -1.57
C LEU A 359 -0.95 -29.61 -0.97
N GLN A 360 -2.25 -29.88 -0.91
CA GLN A 360 -2.79 -31.17 -0.46
C GLN A 360 -2.30 -32.30 -1.36
N THR A 361 -2.35 -32.13 -2.67
CA THR A 361 -1.85 -33.10 -3.66
C THR A 361 -0.35 -33.32 -3.52
N ALA A 362 0.44 -32.25 -3.31
CA ALA A 362 1.88 -32.37 -3.09
C ALA A 362 2.20 -33.19 -1.84
N LEU A 363 1.51 -32.94 -0.74
CA LEU A 363 1.70 -33.68 0.53
C LEU A 363 1.25 -35.16 0.42
N SER A 364 0.17 -35.48 -0.30
CA SER A 364 -0.32 -36.85 -0.44
C SER A 364 0.63 -37.79 -1.22
N GLN A 365 1.64 -37.24 -1.90
CA GLN A 365 2.66 -38.01 -2.62
C GLN A 365 3.76 -38.59 -1.70
N PHE A 366 3.75 -38.21 -0.44
CA PHE A 366 4.74 -38.71 0.51
C PHE A 366 4.12 -39.75 1.45
N GLU A 367 4.74 -40.90 1.57
CA GLU A 367 4.38 -41.94 2.55
C GLU A 367 4.85 -41.55 3.98
N LYS A 368 4.45 -40.35 4.42
CA LYS A 368 4.84 -39.80 5.73
C LYS A 368 3.60 -39.35 6.49
N SER A 369 3.61 -39.56 7.80
CA SER A 369 2.56 -39.00 8.65
C SER A 369 2.59 -37.48 8.68
N ALA A 370 1.43 -36.85 8.72
CA ALA A 370 1.32 -35.42 8.83
C ALA A 370 2.05 -34.90 10.08
N ILE A 371 2.77 -33.79 9.93
CA ILE A 371 3.42 -33.13 11.06
C ILE A 371 2.34 -32.41 11.88
N SER A 372 2.34 -32.62 13.19
CA SER A 372 1.35 -32.02 14.09
C SER A 372 1.64 -30.53 14.32
N VAL A 373 0.59 -29.75 14.59
CA VAL A 373 0.65 -28.28 14.76
C VAL A 373 1.57 -27.84 15.91
N ASP A 374 1.67 -28.65 16.98
CA ASP A 374 2.57 -28.41 18.11
C ASP A 374 4.06 -28.38 17.70
N LYS A 375 4.42 -29.02 16.57
CA LYS A 375 5.78 -29.05 16.03
C LYS A 375 6.09 -27.88 15.08
N LEU A 376 5.15 -26.97 14.87
CA LEU A 376 5.32 -25.83 13.95
C LEU A 376 6.62 -25.04 14.22
N GLN A 377 6.87 -24.71 15.49
CA GLN A 377 8.03 -23.89 15.85
C GLN A 377 9.36 -24.66 15.70
N GLU A 378 9.36 -25.96 15.97
CA GLU A 378 10.50 -26.82 15.77
C GLU A 378 10.87 -26.92 14.29
N LEU A 379 9.87 -27.19 13.43
CA LEU A 379 10.02 -27.27 11.99
C LEU A 379 10.48 -25.92 11.39
N LYS A 380 9.91 -24.82 11.85
CA LYS A 380 10.33 -23.45 11.46
C LYS A 380 11.80 -23.21 11.78
N ASN A 381 12.26 -23.59 12.97
CA ASN A 381 13.64 -23.44 13.40
C ASN A 381 14.61 -24.33 12.61
N GLU A 382 14.21 -25.56 12.30
CA GLU A 382 14.98 -26.49 11.49
C GLU A 382 15.19 -25.93 10.07
N LEU A 383 14.09 -25.55 9.39
CA LEU A 383 14.16 -25.01 8.04
C LEU A 383 14.90 -23.68 7.98
N LYS A 384 14.79 -22.83 9.01
CA LYS A 384 15.56 -21.59 9.10
C LYS A 384 17.07 -21.86 9.14
N LYS A 385 17.53 -22.90 9.83
CA LYS A 385 18.95 -23.31 9.80
C LYS A 385 19.36 -23.73 8.39
N TYR A 386 18.49 -24.50 7.70
CA TYR A 386 18.74 -24.93 6.32
C TYR A 386 18.84 -23.71 5.39
N TRP A 387 17.89 -22.77 5.40
CA TRP A 387 17.94 -21.59 4.53
C TRP A 387 19.18 -20.73 4.80
N ASN A 388 19.53 -20.54 6.06
CA ASN A 388 20.70 -19.78 6.47
C ASN A 388 22.03 -20.41 6.00
N SER A 389 22.06 -21.73 5.75
CA SER A 389 23.27 -22.40 5.25
C SER A 389 23.67 -21.93 3.85
N PHE A 390 22.74 -21.34 3.08
CA PHE A 390 22.99 -20.75 1.77
C PHE A 390 23.35 -19.26 1.83
N ASN A 391 23.35 -18.65 3.04
CA ASN A 391 23.67 -17.23 3.17
C ASN A 391 25.20 -17.06 3.06
N PRO A 392 25.74 -16.46 1.98
CA PRO A 392 27.18 -16.37 1.79
C PRO A 392 27.91 -15.63 2.91
N GLN A 393 27.18 -14.83 3.69
CA GLN A 393 27.72 -14.11 4.86
C GLN A 393 27.90 -15.00 6.11
N GLN A 394 27.22 -16.16 6.19
CA GLN A 394 27.40 -17.13 7.29
C GLN A 394 28.38 -18.24 6.92
N ASN A 395 28.52 -18.57 5.65
CA ASN A 395 29.42 -19.60 5.15
C ASN A 395 30.79 -19.08 4.65
N ALA A 396 30.95 -17.79 4.50
CA ALA A 396 32.28 -17.25 4.51
C ALA A 396 32.88 -17.69 5.88
N PRO A 397 33.99 -18.48 5.91
CA PRO A 397 34.71 -18.63 7.14
C PRO A 397 34.82 -17.22 7.68
N ARG A 398 34.44 -16.99 8.94
CA ARG A 398 34.74 -15.74 9.60
C ARG A 398 36.21 -15.53 9.32
N GLN A 399 36.49 -14.88 8.18
CA GLN A 399 37.76 -14.25 7.99
C GLN A 399 37.73 -13.23 9.13
N ASN A 400 38.29 -13.67 10.25
CA ASN A 400 38.95 -12.77 11.12
C ASN A 400 39.85 -12.01 10.16
N THR A 401 39.36 -10.92 9.62
CA THR A 401 40.22 -9.92 9.00
C THR A 401 40.96 -9.33 10.16
N THR A 402 41.96 -10.12 10.61
CA THR A 402 43.04 -9.70 11.47
C THR A 402 43.93 -8.71 10.76
N GLN A 403 43.59 -8.35 9.53
CA GLN A 403 44.29 -7.31 8.80
C GLN A 403 43.92 -5.95 9.40
N LYS A 404 44.82 -5.49 10.23
CA LYS A 404 44.82 -4.14 10.76
C LYS A 404 44.97 -3.20 9.58
N ILE A 405 43.99 -2.35 9.38
CA ILE A 405 43.94 -1.36 8.33
C ILE A 405 44.37 -0.04 8.95
N THR A 406 45.22 0.71 8.26
CA THR A 406 45.62 2.04 8.70
C THR A 406 44.96 3.11 7.84
N GLY A 407 44.54 4.17 8.50
CA GLY A 407 43.94 5.32 7.82
C GLY A 407 44.08 6.59 8.62
N LYS A 408 43.57 7.67 8.10
CA LYS A 408 43.65 9.01 8.70
C LYS A 408 42.25 9.55 8.92
N ILE A 409 41.94 10.05 10.14
CA ILE A 409 40.68 10.71 10.39
C ILE A 409 40.55 11.93 9.48
N ASP A 410 39.63 11.89 8.54
CA ASP A 410 39.41 12.93 7.55
C ASP A 410 38.42 13.99 8.05
N LYS A 411 37.34 13.54 8.65
CA LYS A 411 36.26 14.41 9.14
C LYS A 411 35.66 13.90 10.42
N ILE A 412 35.46 14.79 11.38
CA ILE A 412 34.73 14.56 12.62
C ILE A 412 33.33 15.21 12.45
N LEU A 413 32.27 14.46 12.67
CA LEU A 413 30.87 14.93 12.61
C LEU A 413 30.40 15.40 13.99
N HIS A 414 30.69 14.60 15.03
CA HIS A 414 30.35 14.90 16.42
C HIS A 414 31.52 14.51 17.30
N ASN A 415 31.79 15.31 18.34
CA ASN A 415 32.75 15.02 19.40
C ASN A 415 32.23 15.69 20.69
N ASP A 416 31.50 14.90 21.48
CA ASP A 416 30.80 15.38 22.68
C ASP A 416 30.96 14.40 23.86
N GLU A 417 30.24 14.65 24.93
CA GLU A 417 30.27 13.82 26.16
C GLU A 417 29.83 12.35 25.93
N LYS A 418 29.17 12.05 24.81
CA LYS A 418 28.70 10.71 24.46
C LYS A 418 29.69 9.93 23.59
N GLY A 419 30.68 10.62 23.01
CA GLY A 419 31.69 10.03 22.15
C GLY A 419 32.02 10.86 20.91
N ALA A 420 32.68 10.25 19.97
CA ALA A 420 33.00 10.91 18.68
C ALA A 420 32.63 10.00 17.50
N ASP A 421 32.24 10.62 16.40
CA ASP A 421 32.00 9.94 15.15
C ASP A 421 32.42 10.77 13.94
N GLY A 422 32.68 10.10 12.82
CA GLY A 422 33.21 10.76 11.63
C GLY A 422 33.62 9.78 10.55
N PHE A 423 34.56 10.20 9.73
CA PHE A 423 35.09 9.40 8.62
C PHE A 423 36.61 9.29 8.66
N ILE A 424 37.10 8.09 8.32
CA ILE A 424 38.52 7.77 8.15
C ILE A 424 38.77 7.55 6.66
N LYS A 425 39.76 8.26 6.10
CA LYS A 425 40.32 7.95 4.77
C LYS A 425 41.37 6.87 4.88
N PHE A 426 41.31 5.89 3.97
CA PHE A 426 42.26 4.79 3.86
C PHE A 426 42.34 4.32 2.39
N ASP A 427 43.34 3.55 2.03
CA ASP A 427 43.46 2.88 0.73
C ASP A 427 43.11 3.79 -0.47
N TYR A 428 43.97 4.78 -0.76
CA TYR A 428 43.96 5.71 -1.91
C TYR A 428 42.77 6.68 -2.04
N ASP A 429 41.69 6.62 -1.31
CA ASP A 429 40.58 7.56 -1.28
C ASP A 429 39.28 6.94 -0.75
N LYS A 430 39.33 5.69 -0.32
CA LYS A 430 38.18 5.08 0.35
C LYS A 430 37.92 5.77 1.67
N SER A 431 36.67 5.98 1.99
CA SER A 431 36.22 6.58 3.25
C SER A 431 35.29 5.64 3.99
N ILE A 432 35.53 5.46 5.29
CA ILE A 432 34.72 4.60 6.14
C ILE A 432 34.29 5.35 7.39
N TYR A 433 33.01 5.14 7.77
CA TYR A 433 32.45 5.74 8.97
C TYR A 433 32.99 5.05 10.24
N PHE A 434 33.29 5.84 11.27
CA PHE A 434 33.63 5.35 12.60
C PHE A 434 32.74 5.98 13.66
N ARG A 435 32.57 5.29 14.76
CA ARG A 435 31.99 5.82 16.00
C ARG A 435 32.73 5.21 17.20
N VAL A 436 33.14 6.09 18.11
CA VAL A 436 33.87 5.76 19.33
C VAL A 436 33.08 6.25 20.53
N SER A 437 32.92 5.42 21.54
CA SER A 437 32.23 5.77 22.78
C SER A 437 33.11 6.66 23.66
N ALA A 438 32.48 7.49 24.50
CA ALA A 438 33.17 8.30 25.51
C ALA A 438 34.05 7.48 26.49
N THR A 439 33.74 6.18 26.62
CA THR A 439 34.49 5.26 27.51
C THR A 439 35.76 4.67 26.87
N GLU A 440 35.97 4.90 25.58
CA GLU A 440 37.12 4.37 24.88
C GLU A 440 38.34 5.29 25.04
N GLU A 441 39.52 4.76 25.36
CA GLU A 441 40.73 5.57 25.60
C GLU A 441 41.10 6.50 24.45
N ILE A 442 40.84 6.06 23.21
CA ILE A 442 41.16 6.82 22.01
C ILE A 442 40.38 8.15 21.90
N ILE A 443 39.25 8.28 22.58
CA ILE A 443 38.39 9.47 22.51
C ILE A 443 39.16 10.77 22.83
N LYS A 444 40.07 10.72 23.76
CA LYS A 444 40.88 11.86 24.19
C LYS A 444 41.87 12.36 23.13
N LYS A 445 42.10 11.53 22.10
CA LYS A 445 43.08 11.81 21.03
C LYS A 445 42.39 12.04 19.69
N ILE A 446 41.08 11.88 19.59
CA ILE A 446 40.35 12.03 18.33
C ILE A 446 40.48 13.45 17.82
N ALA A 447 41.13 13.59 16.67
CA ALA A 447 41.26 14.83 15.93
C ALA A 447 41.40 14.56 14.42
N THR A 448 40.99 15.53 13.61
CA THR A 448 41.19 15.45 12.15
C THR A 448 42.69 15.35 11.87
N GLY A 449 43.07 14.42 11.00
CA GLY A 449 44.48 14.17 10.67
C GLY A 449 45.12 13.08 11.54
N LEU A 450 44.47 12.58 12.61
CA LEU A 450 45.03 11.51 13.44
C LEU A 450 45.14 10.22 12.63
N GLU A 451 46.30 9.59 12.66
CA GLU A 451 46.52 8.28 12.08
C GLU A 451 46.01 7.19 13.05
N VAL A 452 45.18 6.34 12.52
CA VAL A 452 44.53 5.28 13.30
C VAL A 452 44.65 3.93 12.61
N GLU A 453 44.79 2.91 13.44
CA GLU A 453 44.63 1.51 13.07
C GLU A 453 43.24 1.05 13.48
N PHE A 454 42.55 0.38 12.57
CA PHE A 454 41.16 -0.08 12.80
C PHE A 454 40.88 -1.37 12.05
N LYS A 455 39.74 -1.98 12.40
CA LYS A 455 39.15 -3.10 11.66
C LYS A 455 37.84 -2.66 10.98
N ILE A 456 37.54 -3.22 9.81
CA ILE A 456 36.27 -3.01 9.16
C ILE A 456 35.25 -4.00 9.67
N LEU A 457 34.15 -3.49 10.24
CA LEU A 457 32.97 -4.28 10.48
C LEU A 457 32.16 -4.25 9.18
N PRO A 458 31.95 -5.40 8.52
CA PRO A 458 31.23 -5.43 7.25
C PRO A 458 29.79 -4.93 7.38
N ALA A 459 29.24 -4.44 6.28
CA ALA A 459 27.84 -4.04 6.19
C ALA A 459 26.94 -5.22 6.55
N THR A 460 25.87 -4.93 7.28
CA THR A 460 24.74 -5.84 7.50
C THR A 460 23.51 -5.24 6.84
N ASP A 461 22.42 -6.00 6.65
CA ASP A 461 21.23 -5.55 5.92
C ASP A 461 20.66 -4.21 6.44
N ASP A 462 20.91 -3.88 7.71
CA ASP A 462 20.45 -2.64 8.35
C ASP A 462 21.56 -1.60 8.59
N LYS A 463 22.83 -1.90 8.36
CA LYS A 463 23.94 -1.01 8.71
C LYS A 463 25.06 -1.07 7.68
N LYS A 464 25.49 0.11 7.23
CA LYS A 464 26.67 0.25 6.37
C LYS A 464 27.93 -0.23 7.10
N GLU A 465 28.93 -0.64 6.34
CA GLU A 465 30.26 -0.96 6.90
C GLU A 465 30.81 0.20 7.75
N LYS A 466 31.48 -0.14 8.83
CA LYS A 466 32.08 0.87 9.72
C LYS A 466 33.41 0.42 10.28
N ALA A 467 34.29 1.37 10.59
CA ALA A 467 35.51 1.16 11.31
C ALA A 467 35.21 0.91 12.82
N VAL A 468 35.86 -0.09 13.37
CA VAL A 468 35.73 -0.47 14.80
C VAL A 468 37.14 -0.77 15.39
N GLN A 469 37.21 -0.77 16.71
CA GLN A 469 38.46 -1.05 17.46
C GLN A 469 39.58 -0.09 17.05
N LEU A 470 39.27 1.20 16.95
CA LEU A 470 40.26 2.24 16.61
C LEU A 470 41.36 2.30 17.68
N LYS A 471 42.58 2.35 17.22
CA LYS A 471 43.78 2.60 18.05
C LYS A 471 44.65 3.65 17.38
N THR A 472 45.29 4.50 18.17
CA THR A 472 46.31 5.40 17.63
C THR A 472 47.52 4.57 17.19
N ARG A 473 48.07 4.95 16.06
CA ARG A 473 49.31 4.36 15.56
C ARG A 473 50.49 4.93 16.31
#